data_5f1255b25d40667c08865eb05a138ac3
#
_entry.id   5f1255b25d40667c08865eb05a138ac3
#
_cell.length_a   1.000
_cell.length_b   1.000
_cell.length_c   1.000
_cell.angle_alpha   90.00
_cell.angle_beta   90.00
_cell.angle_gamma   90.00
#
_symmetry.space_group_name_H-M   'P 1'
#
loop_
_entity.id
_entity.type
_entity.pdbx_description
1 polymer ?
#
loop_
_entity_poly.entity_id
_entity_poly.type
_entity_poly.pdbx_seq_one_letter_code
_entity_poly.pdbx_strand_id
1 'polypeptide(L)'
;MAYRNGTYIAFDGNDTTDPTRSDMKSYGLLQAWNKDRNNTLSFSDSHKKTYQVRDSSTIKTLQNRLLERMRSSKNMLIIISKDTSWDRGMLNFEIEKAVDYYEIPLIVAYVGYEYILAPAKLSELWPKALSERISNGTAKCIHIPFKEKAIMSAISQFSVHSTGDDILTSPYTIYTEQTYVNWGYKSK
;
A
#
# COMPACT_ATOMS: atom_id res chain seq x y z
N MET A 1 -3.16 14.02 20.33
CA MET A 1 -2.57 13.21 19.24
C MET A 1 -2.86 13.88 17.92
N ALA A 2 -1.90 13.93 16.99
CA ALA A 2 -2.19 14.46 15.65
C ALA A 2 -3.21 13.53 14.95
N TYR A 3 -4.19 14.13 14.28
CA TYR A 3 -5.22 13.38 13.56
C TYR A 3 -4.59 12.65 12.37
N ARG A 4 -4.76 11.34 12.30
CA ARG A 4 -4.19 10.48 11.25
C ARG A 4 -5.10 10.50 10.03
N ASN A 5 -4.72 11.22 8.97
CA ASN A 5 -5.53 11.35 7.76
C ASN A 5 -4.79 11.00 6.45
N GLY A 6 -3.48 10.80 6.51
CA GLY A 6 -2.66 10.46 5.36
C GLY A 6 -2.77 8.99 4.97
N THR A 7 -2.46 8.68 3.71
CA THR A 7 -2.17 7.33 3.22
C THR A 7 -0.68 7.20 3.03
N TYR A 8 -0.06 6.23 3.69
CA TYR A 8 1.34 5.91 3.47
C TYR A 8 1.47 5.02 2.24
N ILE A 9 2.29 5.40 1.27
CA ILE A 9 2.53 4.60 0.07
C ILE A 9 3.88 3.90 0.21
N ALA A 10 3.89 2.58 0.17
CA ALA A 10 5.10 1.77 0.19
C ALA A 10 5.26 1.00 -1.12
N PHE A 11 6.47 0.98 -1.64
CA PHE A 11 6.80 0.25 -2.86
C PHE A 11 8.31 -0.05 -2.93
N ASP A 12 8.68 -1.02 -3.76
CA ASP A 12 10.09 -1.33 -4.01
C ASP A 12 10.68 -0.40 -5.07
N GLY A 13 11.66 0.40 -4.67
CA GLY A 13 12.40 1.28 -5.58
C GLY A 13 13.49 0.55 -6.38
N ASN A 14 13.76 -0.73 -6.10
CA ASN A 14 14.78 -1.57 -6.76
C ASN A 14 16.18 -0.93 -6.80
N ASP A 15 16.52 -0.09 -5.82
CA ASP A 15 17.78 0.68 -5.75
C ASP A 15 18.12 1.41 -7.06
N THR A 16 17.09 1.81 -7.82
CA THR A 16 17.26 2.49 -9.11
C THR A 16 16.42 3.75 -9.17
N THR A 17 16.94 4.75 -9.84
CA THR A 17 16.19 5.96 -10.22
C THR A 17 15.46 5.80 -11.55
N ASP A 18 15.62 4.66 -12.21
CA ASP A 18 14.92 4.34 -13.46
C ASP A 18 13.46 3.93 -13.16
N PRO A 19 12.48 4.77 -13.51
CA PRO A 19 11.07 4.48 -13.21
C PRO A 19 10.53 3.27 -13.98
N THR A 20 11.23 2.77 -15.00
CA THR A 20 10.81 1.59 -15.78
C THR A 20 11.24 0.28 -15.14
N ARG A 21 12.16 0.31 -14.18
CA ARG A 21 12.77 -0.86 -13.52
C ARG A 21 12.38 -1.01 -12.06
N SER A 22 11.35 -0.28 -11.62
CA SER A 22 10.86 -0.30 -10.24
C SER A 22 9.37 -0.03 -10.22
N ASP A 23 8.74 -0.18 -9.05
CA ASP A 23 7.36 0.21 -8.81
C ASP A 23 7.12 1.73 -8.82
N MET A 24 8.18 2.53 -9.08
CA MET A 24 8.13 3.99 -9.24
C MET A 24 7.14 4.42 -10.32
N LYS A 25 7.01 3.67 -11.41
CA LYS A 25 6.02 3.92 -12.47
C LYS A 25 4.59 3.86 -11.93
N SER A 26 4.29 2.84 -11.15
CA SER A 26 2.97 2.65 -10.52
C SER A 26 2.70 3.74 -9.48
N TYR A 27 3.69 4.13 -8.70
CA TYR A 27 3.60 5.27 -7.80
C TYR A 27 3.34 6.59 -8.55
N GLY A 28 4.03 6.82 -9.67
CA GLY A 28 3.79 7.97 -10.54
C GLY A 28 2.37 8.02 -11.10
N LEU A 29 1.82 6.87 -11.51
CA LEU A 29 0.44 6.75 -11.98
C LEU A 29 -0.56 7.07 -10.86
N LEU A 30 -0.33 6.54 -9.65
CA LEU A 30 -1.14 6.84 -8.48
C LEU A 30 -1.16 8.34 -8.17
N GLN A 31 -0.01 9.01 -8.27
CA GLN A 31 0.07 10.46 -8.11
C GLN A 31 -0.66 11.23 -9.22
N ALA A 32 -0.63 10.72 -10.46
CA ALA A 32 -1.37 11.32 -11.58
C ALA A 32 -2.89 11.25 -11.31
N TRP A 33 -3.40 10.11 -10.89
CA TRP A 33 -4.80 9.96 -10.49
C TRP A 33 -5.19 10.92 -9.35
N ASN A 34 -4.36 11.07 -8.33
CA ASN A 34 -4.61 11.98 -7.19
C ASN A 34 -4.58 13.48 -7.58
N LYS A 35 -4.00 13.83 -8.73
CA LYS A 35 -3.92 15.22 -9.23
C LYS A 35 -5.03 15.55 -10.23
N ASP A 36 -5.65 14.55 -10.84
CA ASP A 36 -6.69 14.76 -11.82
C ASP A 36 -7.94 15.32 -11.15
N ARG A 37 -8.33 16.55 -11.53
CA ARG A 37 -9.51 17.23 -10.98
C ARG A 37 -10.85 16.57 -11.33
N ASN A 38 -10.87 15.77 -12.39
CA ASN A 38 -12.05 14.99 -12.80
C ASN A 38 -12.14 13.68 -12.02
N ASN A 39 -11.14 13.40 -11.22
CA ASN A 39 -11.02 12.17 -10.47
C ASN A 39 -11.44 12.38 -9.02
N THR A 40 -12.19 11.43 -8.49
CA THR A 40 -12.60 11.44 -7.08
C THR A 40 -11.53 10.88 -6.14
N LEU A 41 -10.42 10.34 -6.69
CA LEU A 41 -9.30 9.87 -5.89
C LEU A 41 -8.62 11.06 -5.20
N SER A 42 -8.82 11.17 -3.90
CA SER A 42 -8.17 12.17 -3.06
C SER A 42 -7.58 11.49 -1.84
N PHE A 43 -6.26 11.57 -1.70
CA PHE A 43 -5.56 11.13 -0.51
C PHE A 43 -4.37 12.04 -0.19
N SER A 44 -4.02 12.11 1.07
CA SER A 44 -2.81 12.80 1.51
C SER A 44 -1.63 11.83 1.41
N ASP A 45 -0.78 12.03 0.40
CA ASP A 45 0.41 11.22 0.20
C ASP A 45 1.48 11.59 1.23
N SER A 46 1.81 10.64 2.08
CA SER A 46 2.85 10.81 3.10
C SER A 46 4.26 10.94 2.50
N HIS A 47 4.46 10.59 1.23
CA HIS A 47 5.76 10.69 0.53
C HIS A 47 6.10 12.07 -0.05
N LYS A 48 5.14 12.97 -0.20
CA LYS A 48 5.36 14.28 -0.86
C LYS A 48 6.55 15.10 -0.33
N LYS A 49 7.08 14.77 0.83
CA LYS A 49 8.24 15.48 1.44
C LYS A 49 9.59 14.78 1.23
N THR A 50 9.67 13.63 0.55
CA THR A 50 10.90 12.81 0.48
C THR A 50 11.89 13.24 -0.59
N TYR A 51 11.45 13.91 -1.65
CA TYR A 51 12.33 14.32 -2.76
C TYR A 51 13.42 15.35 -2.40
N GLN A 52 13.47 15.81 -1.16
CA GLN A 52 14.49 16.78 -0.69
C GLN A 52 15.57 16.15 0.20
N VAL A 53 15.65 14.83 0.27
CA VAL A 53 16.72 14.17 1.01
C VAL A 53 17.93 14.03 0.09
N ARG A 54 19.03 14.72 0.42
CA ARG A 54 20.33 14.54 -0.25
C ARG A 54 20.79 13.07 -0.07
N ASP A 55 21.44 12.50 -1.08
CA ASP A 55 22.02 11.15 -1.06
C ASP A 55 22.98 10.86 0.12
N SER A 56 23.34 11.88 0.87
CA SER A 56 24.22 11.80 2.06
C SER A 56 23.50 11.52 3.39
N SER A 57 22.16 11.33 3.38
CA SER A 57 21.42 11.03 4.62
C SER A 57 21.73 9.63 5.12
N THR A 58 22.00 9.49 6.43
CA THR A 58 22.18 8.18 7.04
C THR A 58 20.88 7.36 6.99
N ILE A 59 21.00 6.02 6.94
CA ILE A 59 19.84 5.09 7.00
C ILE A 59 18.92 5.44 8.18
N LYS A 60 19.50 5.76 9.34
CA LYS A 60 18.75 6.18 10.54
C LYS A 60 17.92 7.45 10.31
N THR A 61 18.46 8.42 9.59
CA THR A 61 17.73 9.65 9.25
C THR A 61 16.56 9.37 8.32
N LEU A 62 16.75 8.49 7.34
CA LEU A 62 15.67 8.05 6.45
C LEU A 62 14.57 7.32 7.22
N GLN A 63 14.94 6.34 8.05
CA GLN A 63 14.00 5.60 8.89
C GLN A 63 13.18 6.53 9.80
N ASN A 64 13.79 7.48 10.48
CA ASN A 64 13.08 8.43 11.34
C ASN A 64 12.02 9.23 10.55
N ARG A 65 12.35 9.67 9.34
CA ARG A 65 11.39 10.39 8.48
C ARG A 65 10.22 9.52 8.02
N LEU A 66 10.48 8.24 7.71
CA LEU A 66 9.43 7.28 7.38
C LEU A 66 8.49 7.07 8.57
N LEU A 67 9.04 6.93 9.78
CA LEU A 67 8.26 6.80 11.01
C LEU A 67 7.36 8.02 11.29
N GLU A 68 7.89 9.24 11.10
CA GLU A 68 7.07 10.47 11.25
C GLU A 68 5.87 10.48 10.30
N ARG A 69 6.06 10.01 9.05
CA ARG A 69 4.97 9.91 8.08
C ARG A 69 3.95 8.85 8.43
N MET A 70 4.40 7.67 8.85
CA MET A 70 3.51 6.61 9.31
C MET A 70 2.67 7.07 10.49
N ARG A 71 3.25 7.85 11.41
CA ARG A 71 2.54 8.41 12.56
C ARG A 71 1.32 9.26 12.18
N SER A 72 1.35 9.93 11.03
CA SER A 72 0.26 10.76 10.50
C SER A 72 -0.66 10.02 9.53
N SER A 73 -0.40 8.75 9.25
CA SER A 73 -1.14 7.95 8.27
C SER A 73 -2.27 7.15 8.91
N LYS A 74 -3.40 7.07 8.20
CA LYS A 74 -4.58 6.31 8.60
C LYS A 74 -4.60 4.89 8.04
N ASN A 75 -3.91 4.66 6.93
CA ASN A 75 -3.73 3.37 6.27
C ASN A 75 -2.42 3.35 5.47
N MET A 76 -2.00 2.17 5.03
CA MET A 76 -0.81 1.97 4.21
C MET A 76 -1.19 1.25 2.93
N LEU A 77 -0.87 1.86 1.77
CA LEU A 77 -0.97 1.22 0.47
C LEU A 77 0.39 0.65 0.08
N ILE A 78 0.46 -0.66 -0.12
CA ILE A 78 1.65 -1.37 -0.59
C ILE A 78 1.44 -1.70 -2.06
N ILE A 79 2.33 -1.23 -2.93
CA ILE A 79 2.34 -1.57 -4.35
C ILE A 79 3.22 -2.80 -4.53
N ILE A 80 2.66 -3.87 -5.09
CA ILE A 80 3.35 -5.12 -5.37
C ILE A 80 3.27 -5.42 -6.86
N SER A 81 4.42 -5.67 -7.47
CA SER A 81 4.55 -6.18 -8.84
C SER A 81 5.36 -7.48 -8.85
N LYS A 82 5.52 -8.06 -10.03
CA LYS A 82 6.44 -9.20 -10.24
C LYS A 82 7.91 -8.84 -9.99
N ASP A 83 8.24 -7.56 -9.99
CA ASP A 83 9.59 -7.05 -9.79
C ASP A 83 9.86 -6.70 -8.31
N THR A 84 8.85 -6.78 -7.44
CA THR A 84 9.00 -6.57 -6.00
C THR A 84 9.87 -7.65 -5.39
N SER A 85 10.95 -7.29 -4.69
CA SER A 85 11.88 -8.25 -4.12
C SER A 85 11.44 -8.75 -2.75
N TRP A 86 11.66 -10.04 -2.49
CA TRP A 86 11.42 -10.69 -1.19
C TRP A 86 12.15 -9.99 -0.04
N ASP A 87 13.43 -9.71 -0.19
CA ASP A 87 14.29 -9.18 0.90
C ASP A 87 14.75 -7.75 0.63
N ARG A 88 13.79 -6.84 0.46
CA ARG A 88 14.06 -5.39 0.40
C ARG A 88 14.01 -4.76 1.78
N GLY A 89 15.21 -4.46 2.29
CA GLY A 89 15.41 -3.96 3.65
C GLY A 89 14.50 -2.79 4.03
N MET A 90 14.34 -1.79 3.15
CA MET A 90 13.53 -0.61 3.47
C MET A 90 12.02 -0.91 3.41
N LEU A 91 11.54 -1.61 2.38
CA LEU A 91 10.14 -2.00 2.27
C LEU A 91 9.73 -2.94 3.42
N ASN A 92 10.59 -3.91 3.77
CA ASN A 92 10.37 -4.78 4.91
C ASN A 92 10.29 -3.98 6.23
N PHE A 93 11.21 -3.03 6.44
CA PHE A 93 11.19 -2.13 7.59
C PHE A 93 9.88 -1.32 7.67
N GLU A 94 9.40 -0.78 6.55
CA GLU A 94 8.15 -0.02 6.49
C GLU A 94 6.95 -0.88 6.88
N ILE A 95 6.85 -2.10 6.33
CA ILE A 95 5.78 -3.05 6.66
C ILE A 95 5.83 -3.46 8.13
N GLU A 96 7.01 -3.77 8.65
CA GLU A 96 7.18 -4.08 10.07
C GLU A 96 6.66 -2.97 10.96
N LYS A 97 7.08 -1.74 10.72
CA LYS A 97 6.66 -0.61 11.54
C LYS A 97 5.18 -0.30 11.41
N ALA A 98 4.62 -0.43 10.20
CA ALA A 98 3.19 -0.22 9.98
C ALA A 98 2.33 -1.20 10.78
N VAL A 99 2.69 -2.50 10.80
CA VAL A 99 1.92 -3.54 11.46
C VAL A 99 2.21 -3.57 12.96
N ASP A 100 3.49 -3.69 13.34
CA ASP A 100 3.87 -4.04 14.72
C ASP A 100 3.85 -2.86 15.67
N TYR A 101 4.04 -1.63 15.16
CA TYR A 101 4.16 -0.45 16.01
C TYR A 101 3.02 0.56 15.83
N TYR A 102 2.58 0.79 14.59
CA TYR A 102 1.54 1.78 14.30
C TYR A 102 0.15 1.16 14.16
N GLU A 103 0.06 -0.18 14.04
CA GLU A 103 -1.19 -0.94 13.86
C GLU A 103 -2.04 -0.40 12.69
N ILE A 104 -1.36 -0.04 11.60
CA ILE A 104 -2.00 0.53 10.40
C ILE A 104 -2.57 -0.61 9.55
N PRO A 105 -3.86 -0.54 9.13
CA PRO A 105 -4.40 -1.50 8.17
C PRO A 105 -3.71 -1.36 6.81
N LEU A 106 -3.46 -2.51 6.17
CA LEU A 106 -2.71 -2.61 4.92
C LEU A 106 -3.66 -2.77 3.72
N ILE A 107 -3.41 -2.01 2.67
CA ILE A 107 -4.04 -2.14 1.37
C ILE A 107 -2.96 -2.66 0.42
N VAL A 108 -3.06 -3.94 0.02
CA VAL A 108 -2.06 -4.60 -0.83
C VAL A 108 -2.54 -4.58 -2.27
N ALA A 109 -1.93 -3.76 -3.12
CA ALA A 109 -2.34 -3.52 -4.49
C ALA A 109 -1.39 -4.19 -5.49
N TYR A 110 -1.91 -5.12 -6.30
CA TYR A 110 -1.14 -5.93 -7.24
C TYR A 110 -1.18 -5.37 -8.65
N VAL A 111 -0.01 -5.03 -9.20
CA VAL A 111 0.17 -4.53 -10.56
C VAL A 111 0.00 -5.68 -11.56
N GLY A 112 -0.74 -5.42 -12.65
CA GLY A 112 -0.95 -6.40 -13.72
C GLY A 112 -2.14 -7.33 -13.51
N TYR A 113 -2.92 -7.15 -12.46
CA TYR A 113 -4.13 -7.92 -12.17
C TYR A 113 -5.40 -7.10 -12.40
N GLU A 114 -6.45 -7.74 -12.93
CA GLU A 114 -7.77 -7.11 -13.12
C GLU A 114 -8.64 -7.23 -11.86
N TYR A 115 -8.55 -8.34 -11.14
CA TYR A 115 -9.24 -8.60 -9.88
C TYR A 115 -8.45 -9.59 -9.01
N ILE A 116 -8.70 -9.60 -7.71
CA ILE A 116 -8.06 -10.50 -6.74
C ILE A 116 -9.16 -11.25 -5.97
N LEU A 117 -9.27 -12.57 -6.16
CA LEU A 117 -10.21 -13.45 -5.45
C LEU A 117 -9.53 -14.53 -4.60
N ALA A 118 -8.23 -14.74 -4.79
CA ALA A 118 -7.46 -15.74 -4.07
C ALA A 118 -6.05 -15.20 -3.73
N PRO A 119 -5.93 -14.28 -2.77
CA PRO A 119 -4.66 -13.60 -2.48
C PRO A 119 -3.55 -14.58 -2.04
N ALA A 120 -3.88 -15.68 -1.39
CA ALA A 120 -2.89 -16.69 -1.01
C ALA A 120 -2.10 -17.27 -2.20
N LYS A 121 -2.70 -17.28 -3.41
CA LYS A 121 -2.00 -17.70 -4.64
C LYS A 121 -0.93 -16.72 -5.10
N LEU A 122 -0.89 -15.53 -4.52
CA LEU A 122 0.08 -14.47 -4.82
C LEU A 122 1.18 -14.37 -3.75
N SER A 123 1.27 -15.35 -2.85
CA SER A 123 2.22 -15.33 -1.72
C SER A 123 3.69 -15.23 -2.17
N GLU A 124 4.03 -15.73 -3.34
CA GLU A 124 5.39 -15.64 -3.91
C GLU A 124 5.81 -14.19 -4.25
N LEU A 125 4.84 -13.28 -4.39
CA LEU A 125 5.09 -11.87 -4.65
C LEU A 125 5.27 -11.05 -3.37
N TRP A 126 4.96 -11.61 -2.20
CA TRP A 126 4.97 -10.86 -0.96
C TRP A 126 6.39 -10.61 -0.48
N PRO A 127 6.72 -9.36 -0.07
CA PRO A 127 7.92 -9.10 0.70
C PRO A 127 7.94 -9.93 1.99
N LYS A 128 9.12 -10.29 2.46
CA LYS A 128 9.33 -11.13 3.65
C LYS A 128 8.50 -10.66 4.85
N ALA A 129 8.57 -9.38 5.18
CA ALA A 129 7.86 -8.82 6.32
C ALA A 129 6.34 -8.94 6.20
N LEU A 130 5.78 -8.82 4.98
CA LEU A 130 4.35 -9.02 4.72
C LEU A 130 3.97 -10.50 4.88
N SER A 131 4.74 -11.40 4.26
CA SER A 131 4.52 -12.84 4.31
C SER A 131 4.49 -13.37 5.75
N GLU A 132 5.47 -12.97 6.56
CA GLU A 132 5.57 -13.34 7.98
C GLU A 132 4.34 -12.88 8.79
N ARG A 133 3.87 -11.65 8.55
CA ARG A 133 2.75 -11.07 9.30
C ARG A 133 1.38 -11.55 8.84
N ILE A 134 1.27 -11.96 7.59
CA ILE A 134 0.10 -12.69 7.10
C ILE A 134 0.07 -14.08 7.75
N SER A 135 1.21 -14.79 7.75
CA SER A 135 1.31 -16.15 8.27
C SER A 135 1.03 -16.25 9.78
N ASN A 136 1.45 -15.26 10.56
CA ASN A 136 1.18 -15.22 12.00
C ASN A 136 -0.13 -14.51 12.39
N GLY A 137 -0.88 -14.00 11.40
CA GLY A 137 -2.18 -13.35 11.60
C GLY A 137 -2.14 -11.93 12.16
N THR A 138 -0.97 -11.31 12.28
CA THR A 138 -0.85 -9.93 12.80
C THR A 138 -1.18 -8.86 11.76
N ALA A 139 -0.91 -9.12 10.47
CA ALA A 139 -1.29 -8.20 9.40
C ALA A 139 -2.82 -8.21 9.18
N LYS A 140 -3.40 -7.03 9.11
CA LYS A 140 -4.81 -6.81 8.73
C LYS A 140 -4.82 -6.19 7.34
N CYS A 141 -5.13 -7.02 6.33
CA CYS A 141 -4.94 -6.66 4.93
C CYS A 141 -6.22 -6.78 4.12
N ILE A 142 -6.39 -5.86 3.15
CA ILE A 142 -7.22 -6.09 1.99
C ILE A 142 -6.33 -6.23 0.75
N HIS A 143 -6.59 -7.24 -0.07
CA HIS A 143 -5.87 -7.50 -1.31
C HIS A 143 -6.70 -7.07 -2.51
N ILE A 144 -6.15 -6.17 -3.33
CA ILE A 144 -6.85 -5.56 -4.46
C ILE A 144 -5.97 -5.52 -5.72
N PRO A 145 -6.54 -5.43 -6.93
CA PRO A 145 -5.76 -5.10 -8.12
C PRO A 145 -5.28 -3.63 -8.03
N PHE A 146 -4.14 -3.33 -8.64
CA PHE A 146 -3.67 -1.95 -8.80
C PHE A 146 -4.52 -1.24 -9.87
N LYS A 147 -5.75 -0.91 -9.48
CA LYS A 147 -6.75 -0.22 -10.30
C LYS A 147 -7.35 0.93 -9.51
N GLU A 148 -7.62 2.02 -10.21
CA GLU A 148 -8.04 3.27 -9.59
C GLU A 148 -9.24 3.13 -8.66
N LYS A 149 -10.39 2.60 -9.15
CA LYS A 149 -11.60 2.43 -8.35
C LYS A 149 -11.37 1.53 -7.12
N ALA A 150 -10.56 0.47 -7.25
CA ALA A 150 -10.26 -0.43 -6.15
C ALA A 150 -9.42 0.28 -5.08
N ILE A 151 -8.41 1.05 -5.48
CA ILE A 151 -7.56 1.82 -4.58
C ILE A 151 -8.35 2.91 -3.87
N MET A 152 -9.18 3.66 -4.61
CA MET A 152 -10.06 4.69 -4.03
C MET A 152 -10.98 4.12 -2.97
N SER A 153 -11.67 3.04 -3.32
CA SER A 153 -12.60 2.37 -2.41
C SER A 153 -11.87 1.91 -1.14
N ALA A 154 -10.72 1.25 -1.29
CA ALA A 154 -9.95 0.74 -0.16
C ALA A 154 -9.40 1.85 0.75
N ILE A 155 -8.84 2.94 0.20
CA ILE A 155 -8.32 4.07 0.98
C ILE A 155 -9.44 4.78 1.77
N SER A 156 -10.64 4.88 1.20
CA SER A 156 -11.78 5.51 1.87
C SER A 156 -12.40 4.61 2.93
N GLN A 157 -12.47 3.31 2.69
CA GLN A 157 -13.15 2.34 3.52
C GLN A 157 -12.28 1.88 4.70
N PHE A 158 -11.02 1.52 4.47
CA PHE A 158 -10.16 0.88 5.47
C PHE A 158 -9.14 1.85 6.06
N SER A 159 -9.27 2.12 7.34
CA SER A 159 -8.38 3.02 8.07
C SER A 159 -8.35 2.69 9.56
N VAL A 160 -7.45 3.31 10.30
CA VAL A 160 -7.44 3.24 11.78
C VAL A 160 -8.67 3.89 12.43
N HIS A 161 -9.52 4.56 11.63
CA HIS A 161 -10.77 5.18 12.08
C HIS A 161 -12.01 4.40 11.66
N SER A 162 -11.85 3.30 10.92
CA SER A 162 -12.95 2.47 10.44
C SER A 162 -13.71 1.84 11.60
N THR A 163 -15.03 1.69 11.43
CA THR A 163 -15.94 1.11 12.41
C THR A 163 -16.80 0.03 11.75
N GLY A 164 -17.36 -0.87 12.55
CA GLY A 164 -18.24 -1.92 12.02
C GLY A 164 -17.55 -2.83 11.00
N ASP A 165 -18.21 -3.06 9.88
CA ASP A 165 -17.76 -3.98 8.84
C ASP A 165 -16.53 -3.48 8.05
N ASP A 166 -16.18 -2.20 8.20
CA ASP A 166 -15.00 -1.62 7.56
C ASP A 166 -13.70 -1.86 8.37
N ILE A 167 -13.78 -2.52 9.51
CA ILE A 167 -12.61 -2.92 10.28
C ILE A 167 -12.00 -4.17 9.65
N LEU A 168 -10.75 -4.06 9.18
CA LEU A 168 -10.00 -5.23 8.73
C LEU A 168 -9.62 -6.10 9.93
N THR A 169 -10.09 -7.34 9.95
CA THR A 169 -9.81 -8.33 11.00
C THR A 169 -8.99 -9.52 10.51
N SER A 170 -8.90 -9.69 9.20
CA SER A 170 -8.24 -10.82 8.53
C SER A 170 -7.04 -10.35 7.69
N PRO A 171 -6.00 -11.19 7.55
CA PRO A 171 -4.93 -10.96 6.60
C PRO A 171 -5.31 -11.27 5.14
N TYR A 172 -6.52 -11.80 4.87
CA TYR A 172 -6.96 -12.26 3.54
C TYR A 172 -8.25 -11.60 3.05
N THR A 173 -8.57 -10.40 3.51
CA THR A 173 -9.77 -9.69 3.04
C THR A 173 -9.64 -9.36 1.56
N ILE A 174 -10.74 -9.51 0.82
CA ILE A 174 -10.88 -9.18 -0.61
C ILE A 174 -12.23 -8.51 -0.85
N TYR A 175 -12.35 -7.79 -1.94
CA TYR A 175 -13.66 -7.42 -2.46
C TYR A 175 -14.36 -8.62 -3.09
N THR A 176 -15.70 -8.61 -3.08
CA THR A 176 -16.49 -9.67 -3.69
C THR A 176 -16.34 -9.66 -5.22
N GLU A 177 -16.57 -10.80 -5.84
CA GLU A 177 -16.61 -10.92 -7.30
C GLU A 177 -17.61 -9.93 -7.92
N GLN A 178 -18.78 -9.79 -7.30
CA GLN A 178 -19.81 -8.84 -7.75
C GLN A 178 -19.32 -7.39 -7.74
N THR A 179 -18.47 -7.01 -6.79
CA THR A 179 -17.85 -5.69 -6.74
C THR A 179 -16.97 -5.45 -7.96
N TYR A 180 -16.16 -6.42 -8.34
CA TYR A 180 -15.32 -6.33 -9.54
C TYR A 180 -16.13 -6.29 -10.85
N VAL A 181 -17.24 -7.03 -10.91
CA VAL A 181 -18.17 -6.95 -12.05
C VAL A 181 -18.78 -5.54 -12.13
N ASN A 182 -19.23 -4.98 -11.02
CA ASN A 182 -19.81 -3.63 -10.97
C ASN A 182 -18.80 -2.53 -11.37
N TRP A 183 -17.51 -2.74 -11.09
CA TRP A 183 -16.45 -1.83 -11.53
C TRP A 183 -16.04 -2.02 -12.99
N GLY A 184 -16.48 -3.10 -13.65
CA GLY A 184 -16.11 -3.44 -15.00
C GLY A 184 -14.74 -4.11 -15.14
N TYR A 185 -14.21 -4.66 -14.04
CA TYR A 185 -12.93 -5.35 -14.02
C TYR A 185 -13.05 -6.86 -14.25
N LYS A 186 -14.26 -7.39 -14.17
CA LYS A 186 -14.58 -8.79 -14.45
C LYS A 186 -15.85 -8.87 -15.27
N SER A 187 -15.89 -9.72 -16.29
CA SER A 187 -17.10 -10.06 -17.03
C SER A 187 -18.08 -10.83 -16.13
N LYS A 188 -19.37 -10.69 -16.44
CA LYS A 188 -20.45 -11.46 -15.77
C LYS A 188 -20.31 -12.94 -16.07
#